data_5eaeeb10417841f987fd49baf96d3727
#
_entry.id   5eaeeb10417841f987fd49baf96d3727
#
_cell.length_a   1.000
_cell.length_b   1.000
_cell.length_c   1.000
_cell.angle_alpha   90.00
_cell.angle_beta   90.00
_cell.angle_gamma   90.00
#
_symmetry.space_group_name_H-M   'P 1'
#
loop_
_entity.id
_entity.type
_entity.pdbx_description
1 polymer ?
#
loop_
_entity_poly.entity_id
_entity_poly.type
_entity_poly.pdbx_seq_one_letter_code
_entity_poly.pdbx_strand_id
1 'polypeptide(L)'
;MNYFKAAAELIKQHRPDWPLLIGPEEKLFDSLQIGGHGGVSGGANLFPKLYVKLCEAHRAGNLARAQELQKQIQRVSDSFYRIGKYSSSIIKGIKCAASCLGICDDFMAEPFHRFRAGERELVKTRLKEIEAEIAKLNF
;
A
#
# COMPACT_ATOMS: atom_id res chain seq x y z
N MET A 1 -10.07 12.89 -1.04
CA MET A 1 -10.78 12.28 -2.19
C MET A 1 -11.40 13.29 -3.16
N ASN A 2 -11.76 14.50 -2.75
CA ASN A 2 -12.39 15.50 -3.65
C ASN A 2 -11.55 15.82 -4.90
N TYR A 3 -10.24 16.08 -4.74
CA TYR A 3 -9.34 16.31 -5.86
C TYR A 3 -9.29 15.11 -6.83
N PHE A 4 -9.21 13.88 -6.30
CA PHE A 4 -9.18 12.67 -7.13
C PHE A 4 -10.48 12.50 -7.94
N LYS A 5 -11.64 12.78 -7.32
CA LYS A 5 -12.94 12.75 -8.00
C LYS A 5 -13.01 13.76 -9.15
N ALA A 6 -12.58 14.99 -8.91
CA ALA A 6 -12.53 16.01 -9.96
C ALA A 6 -11.58 15.60 -11.11
N ALA A 7 -10.43 15.01 -10.80
CA ALA A 7 -9.51 14.48 -11.80
C ALA A 7 -10.14 13.33 -12.61
N ALA A 8 -10.88 12.43 -11.95
CA ALA A 8 -11.58 11.34 -12.63
C ALA A 8 -12.63 11.86 -13.62
N GLU A 9 -13.39 12.87 -13.23
CA GLU A 9 -14.39 13.52 -14.11
C GLU A 9 -13.74 14.20 -15.32
N LEU A 10 -12.65 14.95 -15.13
CA LEU A 10 -11.91 15.59 -16.21
C LEU A 10 -11.29 14.58 -17.19
N ILE A 11 -10.69 13.52 -16.66
CA ILE A 11 -10.10 12.44 -17.48
C ILE A 11 -11.18 11.76 -18.29
N LYS A 12 -12.31 11.43 -17.68
CA LYS A 12 -13.44 10.82 -18.39
C LYS A 12 -13.95 11.70 -19.55
N GLN A 13 -13.94 13.01 -19.40
CA GLN A 13 -14.44 13.96 -20.42
C GLN A 13 -13.42 14.22 -21.54
N HIS A 14 -12.13 14.33 -21.19
CA HIS A 14 -11.13 14.86 -22.12
C HIS A 14 -10.09 13.83 -22.55
N ARG A 15 -9.79 12.86 -21.69
CA ARG A 15 -8.77 11.84 -21.92
C ARG A 15 -9.17 10.47 -21.36
N PRO A 16 -10.26 9.88 -21.87
CA PRO A 16 -10.75 8.59 -21.39
C PRO A 16 -9.75 7.43 -21.59
N ASP A 17 -8.73 7.65 -22.41
CA ASP A 17 -7.59 6.75 -22.62
C ASP A 17 -6.52 6.81 -21.51
N TRP A 18 -6.57 7.79 -20.60
CA TRP A 18 -5.59 7.92 -19.53
C TRP A 18 -5.99 7.15 -18.29
N PRO A 19 -5.08 6.29 -17.75
CA PRO A 19 -5.32 5.66 -16.46
C PRO A 19 -5.14 6.68 -15.32
N LEU A 20 -6.04 6.65 -14.35
CA LEU A 20 -5.95 7.42 -13.12
C LEU A 20 -5.58 6.49 -11.97
N LEU A 21 -4.42 6.72 -11.35
CA LEU A 21 -3.89 5.90 -10.26
C LEU A 21 -3.83 6.71 -8.96
N ILE A 22 -4.14 6.04 -7.83
CA ILE A 22 -4.02 6.65 -6.50
C ILE A 22 -2.64 6.36 -5.88
N GLY A 23 -2.03 7.33 -5.18
CA GLY A 23 -0.81 7.13 -4.41
C GLY A 23 -1.08 6.54 -3.03
N PRO A 24 -1.89 7.20 -2.18
CA PRO A 24 -2.25 6.70 -0.86
C PRO A 24 -3.02 5.39 -0.93
N GLU A 25 -2.38 4.28 -0.52
CA GLU A 25 -2.94 2.93 -0.62
C GLU A 25 -4.14 2.70 0.32
N GLU A 26 -4.24 3.49 1.38
CA GLU A 26 -5.39 3.51 2.30
C GLU A 26 -6.69 3.94 1.58
N LYS A 27 -6.57 4.53 0.40
CA LYS A 27 -7.67 4.99 -0.44
C LYS A 27 -7.82 4.21 -1.74
N LEU A 28 -7.16 3.07 -1.88
CA LEU A 28 -7.20 2.29 -3.11
C LEU A 28 -8.64 1.87 -3.46
N PHE A 29 -9.35 1.23 -2.53
CA PHE A 29 -10.75 0.84 -2.74
C PHE A 29 -11.64 2.04 -3.07
N ASP A 30 -11.57 3.12 -2.26
CA ASP A 30 -12.38 4.32 -2.47
C ASP A 30 -12.10 4.94 -3.85
N SER A 31 -10.85 4.92 -4.31
CA SER A 31 -10.48 5.46 -5.63
C SER A 31 -11.07 4.66 -6.78
N LEU A 32 -11.09 3.33 -6.67
CA LEU A 32 -11.69 2.45 -7.67
C LEU A 32 -13.21 2.69 -7.79
N GLN A 33 -13.91 2.96 -6.67
CA GLN A 33 -15.33 3.26 -6.64
C GLN A 33 -15.71 4.55 -7.38
N ILE A 34 -14.79 5.47 -7.56
CA ILE A 34 -15.02 6.76 -8.21
C ILE A 34 -14.26 6.91 -9.54
N GLY A 35 -13.94 5.80 -10.19
CA GLY A 35 -13.36 5.78 -11.52
C GLY A 35 -11.83 5.75 -11.57
N GLY A 36 -11.16 5.43 -10.46
CA GLY A 36 -9.74 5.08 -10.46
C GLY A 36 -9.47 3.74 -11.14
N HIS A 37 -8.27 3.56 -11.64
CA HIS A 37 -7.86 2.35 -12.37
C HIS A 37 -6.92 1.44 -11.58
N GLY A 38 -6.38 1.95 -10.46
CA GLY A 38 -5.45 1.22 -9.60
C GLY A 38 -4.65 2.15 -8.68
N GLY A 39 -3.53 1.67 -8.16
CA GLY A 39 -2.67 2.42 -7.24
C GLY A 39 -1.18 2.23 -7.51
N VAL A 40 -0.40 3.23 -7.12
CA VAL A 40 1.07 3.17 -7.02
C VAL A 40 1.41 3.12 -5.53
N SER A 41 1.23 1.96 -4.94
CA SER A 41 1.22 1.73 -3.50
C SER A 41 2.57 1.27 -2.98
N GLY A 42 3.04 1.87 -1.89
CA GLY A 42 4.31 1.51 -1.27
C GLY A 42 4.32 0.08 -0.72
N GLY A 43 3.26 -0.33 -0.05
CA GLY A 43 3.11 -1.67 0.52
C GLY A 43 3.00 -2.78 -0.53
N ALA A 44 2.68 -2.45 -1.79
CA ALA A 44 2.70 -3.40 -2.88
C ALA A 44 4.11 -3.95 -3.19
N ASN A 45 5.17 -3.25 -2.77
CA ASN A 45 6.53 -3.78 -2.84
C ASN A 45 6.77 -4.95 -1.87
N LEU A 46 5.94 -5.07 -0.83
CA LEU A 46 6.03 -6.13 0.17
C LEU A 46 5.04 -7.26 -0.14
N PHE A 47 3.81 -6.92 -0.46
CA PHE A 47 2.69 -7.85 -0.61
C PHE A 47 1.90 -7.60 -1.91
N PRO A 48 2.51 -7.71 -3.10
CA PRO A 48 1.88 -7.34 -4.37
C PRO A 48 0.54 -8.06 -4.62
N LYS A 49 0.44 -9.35 -4.26
CA LYS A 49 -0.80 -10.13 -4.43
C LYS A 49 -2.00 -9.48 -3.73
N LEU A 50 -1.81 -8.92 -2.54
CA LEU A 50 -2.89 -8.29 -1.77
C LEU A 50 -3.55 -7.15 -2.57
N TYR A 51 -2.75 -6.30 -3.19
CA TYR A 51 -3.21 -5.14 -3.96
C TYR A 51 -3.85 -5.56 -5.30
N VAL A 52 -3.24 -6.52 -5.98
CA VAL A 52 -3.79 -7.10 -7.21
C VAL A 52 -5.16 -7.72 -6.95
N LYS A 53 -5.26 -8.55 -5.90
CA LYS A 53 -6.52 -9.22 -5.53
C LYS A 53 -7.63 -8.24 -5.14
N LEU A 54 -7.30 -7.11 -4.52
CA LEU A 54 -8.27 -6.04 -4.28
C LEU A 54 -8.83 -5.50 -5.61
N CYS A 55 -7.95 -5.16 -6.54
CA CYS A 55 -8.38 -4.64 -7.84
C CYS A 55 -9.17 -5.67 -8.64
N GLU A 56 -8.80 -6.95 -8.59
CA GLU A 56 -9.54 -8.05 -9.23
C GLU A 56 -10.93 -8.22 -8.62
N ALA A 57 -11.04 -8.25 -7.29
CA ALA A 57 -12.31 -8.36 -6.58
C ALA A 57 -13.25 -7.20 -6.92
N HIS A 58 -12.70 -5.96 -6.95
CA HIS A 58 -13.47 -4.78 -7.34
C HIS A 58 -13.99 -4.89 -8.78
N ARG A 59 -13.13 -5.25 -9.76
CA ARG A 59 -13.55 -5.43 -11.16
C ARG A 59 -14.60 -6.52 -11.35
N ALA A 60 -14.54 -7.57 -10.54
CA ALA A 60 -15.53 -8.65 -10.52
C ALA A 60 -16.84 -8.28 -9.82
N GLY A 61 -16.97 -7.04 -9.29
CA GLY A 61 -18.14 -6.61 -8.52
C GLY A 61 -18.21 -7.18 -7.11
N ASN A 62 -17.22 -7.93 -6.65
CA ASN A 62 -17.16 -8.47 -5.30
C ASN A 62 -16.66 -7.40 -4.31
N LEU A 63 -17.51 -6.41 -4.05
CA LEU A 63 -17.14 -5.26 -3.22
C LEU A 63 -16.88 -5.64 -1.77
N ALA A 64 -17.55 -6.66 -1.24
CA ALA A 64 -17.34 -7.15 0.12
C ALA A 64 -15.90 -7.69 0.26
N ARG A 65 -15.44 -8.51 -0.69
CA ARG A 65 -14.07 -9.02 -0.72
C ARG A 65 -13.05 -7.89 -0.91
N ALA A 66 -13.33 -6.94 -1.79
CA ALA A 66 -12.44 -5.78 -2.01
C ALA A 66 -12.29 -4.94 -0.74
N GLN A 67 -13.37 -4.72 0.02
CA GLN A 67 -13.32 -4.02 1.30
C GLN A 67 -12.53 -4.80 2.37
N GLU A 68 -12.67 -6.10 2.43
CA GLU A 68 -11.89 -6.96 3.33
C GLU A 68 -10.38 -6.82 3.04
N LEU A 69 -10.00 -6.88 1.76
CA LEU A 69 -8.62 -6.72 1.32
C LEU A 69 -8.09 -5.30 1.61
N GLN A 70 -8.95 -4.26 1.46
CA GLN A 70 -8.60 -2.89 1.84
C GLN A 70 -8.27 -2.77 3.34
N LYS A 71 -8.98 -3.48 4.22
CA LYS A 71 -8.64 -3.49 5.65
C LYS A 71 -7.25 -4.07 5.90
N GLN A 72 -6.86 -5.09 5.16
CA GLN A 72 -5.50 -5.64 5.26
C GLN A 72 -4.44 -4.68 4.73
N ILE A 73 -4.70 -3.97 3.63
CA ILE A 73 -3.83 -2.91 3.13
C ILE A 73 -3.65 -1.81 4.19
N GLN A 74 -4.75 -1.40 4.86
CA GLN A 74 -4.67 -0.45 5.96
C GLN A 74 -3.77 -0.94 7.10
N ARG A 75 -3.84 -2.24 7.44
CA ARG A 75 -2.96 -2.84 8.45
C ARG A 75 -1.49 -2.85 8.04
N VAL A 76 -1.20 -3.09 6.75
CA VAL A 76 0.16 -2.98 6.21
C VAL A 76 0.71 -1.57 6.41
N SER A 77 -0.03 -0.54 6.00
CA SER A 77 0.40 0.85 6.15
C SER A 77 0.55 1.26 7.62
N ASP A 78 -0.41 0.92 8.48
CA ASP A 78 -0.34 1.21 9.91
C ASP A 78 0.84 0.51 10.62
N SER A 79 1.21 -0.69 10.14
CA SER A 79 2.31 -1.45 10.71
C SER A 79 3.68 -0.87 10.39
N PHE A 80 3.87 -0.31 9.19
CA PHE A 80 5.20 0.10 8.74
C PHE A 80 5.38 1.61 8.62
N TYR A 81 4.33 2.38 8.29
CA TYR A 81 4.46 3.81 8.00
C TYR A 81 4.58 4.69 9.24
N ARG A 82 4.20 4.16 10.41
CA ARG A 82 4.20 4.88 11.68
C ARG A 82 5.34 4.49 12.62
N ILE A 83 6.33 3.73 12.13
CA ILE A 83 7.53 3.42 12.92
C ILE A 83 8.47 4.60 12.84
N GLY A 84 8.76 5.20 14.02
CA GLY A 84 9.61 6.38 14.11
C GLY A 84 8.80 7.68 14.26
N LYS A 85 9.53 8.79 14.30
CA LYS A 85 8.99 10.10 14.72
C LYS A 85 8.60 11.02 13.55
N TYR A 86 9.16 10.80 12.36
CA TYR A 86 9.07 11.73 11.24
C TYR A 86 8.36 11.13 10.03
N SER A 87 7.91 11.96 9.11
CA SER A 87 7.26 11.53 7.85
C SER A 87 8.12 10.62 6.97
N SER A 88 9.45 10.68 7.11
CA SER A 88 10.37 9.72 6.48
C SER A 88 10.16 8.27 6.92
N SER A 89 9.39 8.05 7.99
CA SER A 89 9.03 6.71 8.49
C SER A 89 8.33 5.86 7.43
N ILE A 90 7.55 6.44 6.54
CA ILE A 90 6.88 5.72 5.44
C ILE A 90 7.91 4.99 4.58
N ILE A 91 8.88 5.72 4.05
CA ILE A 91 9.91 5.15 3.17
C ILE A 91 10.83 4.21 3.94
N LYS A 92 11.26 4.61 5.15
CA LYS A 92 12.11 3.78 6.03
C LYS A 92 11.44 2.46 6.38
N GLY A 93 10.15 2.49 6.73
CA GLY A 93 9.38 1.31 7.10
C GLY A 93 9.29 0.30 5.97
N ILE A 94 8.93 0.75 4.77
CA ILE A 94 8.86 -0.11 3.59
C ILE A 94 10.23 -0.70 3.25
N LYS A 95 11.27 0.14 3.17
CA LYS A 95 12.62 -0.35 2.82
C LYS A 95 13.16 -1.32 3.87
N CYS A 96 12.96 -1.03 5.14
CA CYS A 96 13.35 -1.94 6.21
C CYS A 96 12.58 -3.27 6.15
N ALA A 97 11.27 -3.25 5.91
CA ALA A 97 10.47 -4.46 5.74
C ALA A 97 10.91 -5.26 4.50
N ALA A 98 11.13 -4.61 3.37
CA ALA A 98 11.66 -5.25 2.16
C ALA A 98 13.03 -5.91 2.39
N SER A 99 13.89 -5.24 3.15
CA SER A 99 15.19 -5.82 3.55
C SER A 99 15.03 -7.02 4.48
N CYS A 100 14.06 -6.98 5.40
CA CYS A 100 13.77 -8.13 6.27
C CYS A 100 13.19 -9.33 5.49
N LEU A 101 12.50 -9.09 4.39
CA LEU A 101 12.01 -10.11 3.44
C LEU A 101 13.08 -10.60 2.46
N GLY A 102 14.28 -10.02 2.47
CA GLY A 102 15.34 -10.37 1.52
C GLY A 102 15.11 -9.87 0.09
N ILE A 103 14.19 -8.91 -0.11
CA ILE A 103 13.87 -8.36 -1.44
C ILE A 103 14.96 -7.41 -1.91
N CYS A 104 15.44 -6.52 -1.03
CA CYS A 104 16.49 -5.54 -1.33
C CYS A 104 17.17 -5.04 -0.06
N ASP A 105 18.21 -4.23 -0.21
CA ASP A 105 18.85 -3.50 0.88
C ASP A 105 17.97 -2.33 1.38
N ASP A 106 18.09 -1.96 2.66
CA ASP A 106 17.37 -0.82 3.24
C ASP A 106 18.16 0.50 3.19
N PHE A 107 19.12 0.61 2.26
CA PHE A 107 19.88 1.83 2.04
C PHE A 107 18.94 3.01 1.76
N MET A 108 19.28 4.16 2.36
CA MET A 108 18.54 5.41 2.20
C MET A 108 19.43 6.45 1.54
N ALA A 109 18.87 7.17 0.57
CA ALA A 109 19.54 8.36 0.04
C ALA A 109 19.61 9.47 1.10
N GLU A 110 20.68 10.23 1.10
CA GLU A 110 20.80 11.39 1.98
C GLU A 110 19.69 12.41 1.74
N PRO A 111 19.23 13.11 2.78
CA PRO A 111 19.72 13.14 4.18
C PRO A 111 19.10 12.06 5.10
N PHE A 112 18.45 11.05 4.56
CA PHE A 112 17.77 10.03 5.34
C PHE A 112 18.75 8.94 5.80
N HIS A 113 18.43 8.33 6.94
CA HIS A 113 19.19 7.22 7.51
C HIS A 113 18.31 5.99 7.67
N ARG A 114 18.91 4.80 7.63
CA ARG A 114 18.27 3.53 7.96
C ARG A 114 17.64 3.58 9.36
N PHE A 115 16.67 2.73 9.61
CA PHE A 115 16.21 2.48 10.99
C PHE A 115 17.35 1.92 11.84
N ARG A 116 17.36 2.30 13.12
CA ARG A 116 18.26 1.73 14.12
C ARG A 116 17.77 0.33 14.51
N ALA A 117 18.60 -0.39 15.29
CA ALA A 117 18.31 -1.78 15.68
C ALA A 117 16.93 -1.97 16.33
N GLY A 118 16.52 -1.07 17.23
CA GLY A 118 15.22 -1.17 17.90
C GLY A 118 14.02 -1.04 16.96
N GLU A 119 14.07 -0.07 16.04
CA GLU A 119 13.01 0.09 15.03
C GLU A 119 12.98 -1.07 14.05
N ARG A 120 14.16 -1.58 13.67
CA ARG A 120 14.27 -2.76 12.80
C ARG A 120 13.67 -4.02 13.43
N GLU A 121 13.91 -4.27 14.72
CA GLU A 121 13.30 -5.39 15.42
C GLU A 121 11.77 -5.24 15.51
N LEU A 122 11.28 -4.03 15.72
CA LEU A 122 9.85 -3.76 15.67
C LEU A 122 9.25 -4.05 14.29
N VAL A 123 9.95 -3.66 13.20
CA VAL A 123 9.55 -4.00 11.82
C VAL A 123 9.48 -5.51 11.63
N LYS A 124 10.49 -6.27 12.08
CA LYS A 124 10.50 -7.73 11.97
C LYS A 124 9.32 -8.39 12.70
N THR A 125 9.01 -7.91 13.90
CA THR A 125 7.87 -8.42 14.68
C THR A 125 6.56 -8.20 13.95
N ARG A 126 6.31 -6.97 13.52
CA ARG A 126 5.08 -6.62 12.77
C ARG A 126 4.98 -7.33 11.43
N LEU A 127 6.12 -7.55 10.76
CA LEU A 127 6.16 -8.26 9.50
C LEU A 127 5.65 -9.70 9.66
N LYS A 128 6.11 -10.43 10.69
CA LYS A 128 5.63 -11.79 10.98
C LYS A 128 4.12 -11.83 11.26
N GLU A 129 3.60 -10.83 11.98
CA GLU A 129 2.17 -10.71 12.26
C GLU A 129 1.37 -10.51 10.97
N ILE A 130 1.79 -9.58 10.11
CA ILE A 130 1.13 -9.30 8.82
C ILE A 130 1.22 -10.50 7.88
N GLU A 131 2.37 -11.17 7.76
CA GLU A 131 2.53 -12.39 6.96
C GLU A 131 1.55 -13.49 7.40
N ALA A 132 1.42 -13.71 8.71
CA ALA A 132 0.50 -14.70 9.26
C ALA A 132 -0.98 -14.36 8.98
N GLU A 133 -1.34 -13.08 8.93
CA GLU A 133 -2.69 -12.64 8.58
C GLU A 133 -2.97 -12.75 7.08
N ILE A 134 -2.03 -12.33 6.24
CA ILE A 134 -2.15 -12.42 4.79
C ILE A 134 -2.22 -13.89 4.35
N ALA A 135 -1.49 -14.80 5.00
CA ALA A 135 -1.54 -16.22 4.71
C ALA A 135 -2.95 -16.83 4.91
N LYS A 136 -3.78 -16.26 5.78
CA LYS A 136 -5.17 -16.70 6.01
C LYS A 136 -6.14 -16.28 4.91
N LEU A 137 -5.74 -15.39 4.01
CA LEU A 137 -6.65 -14.79 3.02
C LEU A 137 -6.95 -15.71 1.82
N ASN A 138 -6.27 -16.83 1.66
CA ASN A 138 -6.47 -17.82 0.59
C ASN A 138 -6.59 -17.15 -0.80
N PHE A 139 -5.46 -16.63 -1.31
CA PHE A 139 -5.38 -16.04 -2.65
C PHE A 139 -5.23 -17.10 -3.75
#